data_37c5c5767a5bbb16364d180319aaf77a
#
_entry.id   37c5c5767a5bbb16364d180319aaf77a
#
_cell.length_a   1.000
_cell.length_b   1.000
_cell.length_c   1.000
_cell.angle_alpha   90.00
_cell.angle_beta   90.00
_cell.angle_gamma   90.00
#
_symmetry.space_group_name_H-M   'P 1'
#
loop_
_entity.id
_entity.type
_entity.pdbx_description
1 polymer ?
#
loop_
_entity_poly.entity_id
_entity_poly.type
_entity_poly.pdbx_seq_one_letter_code
_entity_poly.pdbx_strand_id
1 'polypeptide(L)'
;MGSTSRYRRELLERLRVPFTVAPPDVDETPQAGEAPADLAQRLALAKALAVAATRPDAVVIGSDQVADLAGVPLGKPGSHERAVEQLSRMSGQTVVFQTAVAVVCLETGFEQASLAAVRVKFRDLSADEIENYLRAEQPYDCAGSAKSEGLGIALLESIESDDPTALVGLPLIRTCRMIRAAGVNLLERSPA
;
A
#
# COMPACT_ATOMS: atom_id res chain seq x y z
N MET A 1 -6.28 2.30 12.62
CA MET A 1 -5.41 2.12 11.44
C MET A 1 -4.21 3.05 11.56
N GLY A 2 -3.00 2.51 11.56
CA GLY A 2 -1.72 3.25 11.59
C GLY A 2 -1.31 3.69 10.17
N SER A 3 -1.92 4.76 9.66
CA SER A 3 -1.62 5.30 8.34
C SER A 3 -2.23 6.67 8.15
N THR A 4 -1.55 7.55 7.41
CA THR A 4 -2.08 8.85 6.96
C THR A 4 -2.57 8.82 5.50
N SER A 5 -2.45 7.67 4.82
CA SER A 5 -2.85 7.51 3.42
C SER A 5 -4.38 7.58 3.28
N ARG A 6 -4.86 8.54 2.46
CA ARG A 6 -6.27 8.66 2.08
C ARG A 6 -6.78 7.42 1.34
N TYR A 7 -5.95 6.84 0.49
CA TYR A 7 -6.28 5.64 -0.32
C TYR A 7 -6.55 4.42 0.57
N ARG A 8 -5.69 4.17 1.56
CA ARG A 8 -5.88 3.08 2.52
C ARG A 8 -7.11 3.28 3.40
N ARG A 9 -7.38 4.55 3.78
CA ARG A 9 -8.59 4.90 4.52
C ARG A 9 -9.84 4.59 3.70
N GLU A 10 -9.94 5.05 2.45
CA GLU A 10 -11.05 4.80 1.54
C GLU A 10 -11.28 3.30 1.30
N LEU A 11 -10.20 2.51 1.21
CA LEU A 11 -10.29 1.05 1.12
C LEU A 11 -10.88 0.44 2.39
N LEU A 12 -10.41 0.86 3.56
CA LEU A 12 -10.89 0.32 4.84
C LEU A 12 -12.37 0.69 5.11
N GLU A 13 -12.82 1.87 4.67
CA GLU A 13 -14.23 2.31 4.74
C GLU A 13 -15.18 1.35 4.02
N ARG A 14 -14.72 0.64 2.99
CA ARG A 14 -15.51 -0.39 2.28
C ARG A 14 -15.95 -1.54 3.18
N LEU A 15 -15.21 -1.81 4.25
CA LEU A 15 -15.55 -2.87 5.22
C LEU A 15 -16.70 -2.48 6.16
N ARG A 16 -17.10 -1.21 6.19
CA ARG A 16 -18.23 -0.67 6.99
C ARG A 16 -18.13 -0.97 8.49
N VAL A 17 -16.92 -1.07 9.00
CA VAL A 17 -16.64 -1.18 10.42
C VAL A 17 -16.15 0.16 10.96
N PRO A 18 -16.50 0.54 12.20
CA PRO A 18 -15.98 1.75 12.81
C PRO A 18 -14.47 1.61 13.03
N PHE A 19 -13.70 2.61 12.59
CA PHE A 19 -12.26 2.68 12.85
C PHE A 19 -11.79 4.12 13.01
N THR A 20 -10.64 4.27 13.62
CA THR A 20 -9.93 5.55 13.70
C THR A 20 -8.59 5.47 12.96
N VAL A 21 -8.14 6.61 12.44
CA VAL A 21 -6.83 6.77 11.81
C VAL A 21 -5.87 7.42 12.82
N ALA A 22 -4.66 6.89 12.92
CA ALA A 22 -3.59 7.47 13.74
C ALA A 22 -2.31 7.53 12.89
N PRO A 23 -1.59 8.66 12.87
CA PRO A 23 -0.31 8.75 12.19
C PRO A 23 0.72 7.87 12.94
N PRO A 24 1.37 6.93 12.25
CA PRO A 24 2.49 6.20 12.83
C PRO A 24 3.74 7.08 12.77
N ASP A 25 4.46 7.16 13.88
CA ASP A 25 5.79 7.80 13.94
C ASP A 25 6.85 6.72 13.82
N VAL A 26 7.33 6.48 12.60
CA VAL A 26 8.32 5.44 12.29
C VAL A 26 9.35 5.95 11.27
N ASP A 27 10.58 5.50 11.39
CA ASP A 27 11.60 5.72 10.37
C ASP A 27 11.34 4.83 9.16
N GLU A 28 11.01 5.43 8.03
CA GLU A 28 10.72 4.76 6.77
C GLU A 28 11.96 4.59 5.89
N THR A 29 13.15 4.97 6.35
CA THR A 29 14.40 4.87 5.60
C THR A 29 14.72 3.40 5.27
N PRO A 30 14.96 3.04 4.00
CA PRO A 30 15.42 1.70 3.63
C PRO A 30 16.76 1.37 4.30
N GLN A 31 16.92 0.15 4.76
CA GLN A 31 18.18 -0.35 5.30
C GLN A 31 19.13 -0.77 4.17
N ALA A 32 20.43 -0.77 4.45
CA ALA A 32 21.42 -1.18 3.46
C ALA A 32 21.20 -2.62 3.00
N GLY A 33 20.98 -2.81 1.70
CA GLY A 33 20.73 -4.14 1.10
C GLY A 33 19.33 -4.71 1.36
N GLU A 34 18.40 -3.93 1.93
CA GLU A 34 17.04 -4.37 2.19
C GLU A 34 16.25 -4.53 0.87
N ALA A 35 15.70 -5.72 0.64
CA ALA A 35 14.86 -5.96 -0.52
C ALA A 35 13.51 -5.20 -0.41
N PRO A 36 12.91 -4.77 -1.53
CA PRO A 36 11.62 -4.03 -1.53
C PRO A 36 10.50 -4.76 -0.77
N ALA A 37 10.44 -6.09 -0.84
CA ALA A 37 9.46 -6.90 -0.13
C ALA A 37 9.68 -6.87 1.39
N ASP A 38 10.94 -6.92 1.83
CA ASP A 38 11.30 -6.89 3.26
C ASP A 38 11.05 -5.49 3.84
N LEU A 39 11.40 -4.45 3.08
CA LEU A 39 11.11 -3.06 3.43
C LEU A 39 9.59 -2.85 3.66
N ALA A 40 8.75 -3.30 2.73
CA ALA A 40 7.30 -3.16 2.85
C ALA A 40 6.76 -3.88 4.10
N GLN A 41 7.23 -5.10 4.37
CA GLN A 41 6.82 -5.89 5.53
C GLN A 41 7.27 -5.26 6.85
N ARG A 42 8.55 -4.86 6.93
CA ARG A 42 9.10 -4.19 8.11
C ARG A 42 8.34 -2.91 8.45
N LEU A 43 8.07 -2.07 7.43
CA LEU A 43 7.35 -0.82 7.63
C LEU A 43 5.88 -1.04 8.00
N ALA A 44 5.21 -2.03 7.40
CA ALA A 44 3.83 -2.35 7.76
C ALA A 44 3.71 -2.76 9.23
N LEU A 45 4.62 -3.63 9.71
CA LEU A 45 4.64 -4.06 11.10
C LEU A 45 5.03 -2.93 12.05
N ALA A 46 6.09 -2.18 11.74
CA ALA A 46 6.52 -1.04 12.55
C ALA A 46 5.39 -0.01 12.73
N LYS A 47 4.64 0.31 11.65
CA LYS A 47 3.48 1.22 11.69
C LYS A 47 2.35 0.68 12.57
N ALA A 48 2.08 -0.63 12.53
CA ALA A 48 1.08 -1.24 13.39
C ALA A 48 1.49 -1.17 14.87
N LEU A 49 2.73 -1.56 15.19
CA LEU A 49 3.25 -1.58 16.56
C LEU A 49 3.34 -0.18 17.17
N ALA A 50 3.80 0.83 16.41
CA ALA A 50 3.89 2.21 16.88
C ALA A 50 2.53 2.75 17.35
N VAL A 51 1.44 2.44 16.63
CA VAL A 51 0.09 2.85 17.03
C VAL A 51 -0.46 1.95 18.13
N ALA A 52 -0.21 0.64 18.10
CA ALA A 52 -0.65 -0.30 19.13
C ALA A 52 -0.04 0.02 20.51
N ALA A 53 1.18 0.54 20.57
CA ALA A 53 1.82 0.97 21.81
C ALA A 53 1.01 2.07 22.54
N THR A 54 0.24 2.88 21.82
CA THR A 54 -0.62 3.92 22.42
C THR A 54 -2.06 3.45 22.66
N ARG A 55 -2.44 2.28 22.12
CA ARG A 55 -3.80 1.69 22.20
C ARG A 55 -3.69 0.16 22.25
N PRO A 56 -3.22 -0.39 23.38
CA PRO A 56 -2.92 -1.81 23.50
C PRO A 56 -4.13 -2.73 23.34
N ASP A 57 -5.32 -2.25 23.64
CA ASP A 57 -6.63 -2.93 23.53
C ASP A 57 -7.20 -2.93 22.10
N ALA A 58 -6.64 -2.13 21.21
CA ALA A 58 -7.17 -2.00 19.86
C ALA A 58 -6.56 -3.01 18.88
N VAL A 59 -7.38 -3.49 17.95
CA VAL A 59 -6.90 -4.19 16.75
C VAL A 59 -6.36 -3.14 15.77
N VAL A 60 -5.04 -3.07 15.64
CA VAL A 60 -4.35 -2.06 14.84
C VAL A 60 -3.91 -2.65 13.50
N ILE A 61 -4.21 -1.95 12.41
CA ILE A 61 -3.79 -2.29 11.06
C ILE A 61 -2.68 -1.32 10.64
N GLY A 62 -1.51 -1.84 10.30
CA GLY A 62 -0.42 -1.13 9.62
C GLY A 62 -0.29 -1.63 8.19
N SER A 63 0.12 -0.78 7.27
CA SER A 63 0.37 -1.18 5.87
C SER A 63 1.43 -0.30 5.25
N ASP A 64 2.22 -0.90 4.36
CA ASP A 64 3.16 -0.20 3.52
C ASP A 64 3.18 -0.75 2.11
N GLN A 65 3.63 0.07 1.14
CA GLN A 65 3.74 -0.33 -0.26
C GLN A 65 5.01 0.23 -0.87
N VAL A 66 5.75 -0.66 -1.54
CA VAL A 66 6.97 -0.33 -2.27
C VAL A 66 6.81 -0.80 -3.71
N ALA A 67 6.98 0.08 -4.69
CA ALA A 67 7.09 -0.31 -6.08
C ALA A 67 8.52 -0.82 -6.34
N ASP A 68 8.63 -2.03 -6.85
CA ASP A 68 9.86 -2.76 -7.09
C ASP A 68 10.09 -2.87 -8.61
N LEU A 69 11.08 -2.15 -9.11
CA LEU A 69 11.56 -2.26 -10.48
C LEU A 69 12.86 -3.04 -10.51
N ALA A 70 12.79 -4.33 -10.81
CA ALA A 70 13.94 -5.23 -10.89
C ALA A 70 14.85 -5.20 -9.63
N GLY A 71 14.25 -5.23 -8.42
CA GLY A 71 14.96 -5.19 -7.15
C GLY A 71 15.30 -3.78 -6.64
N VAL A 72 14.96 -2.74 -7.40
CA VAL A 72 15.18 -1.34 -7.02
C VAL A 72 13.88 -0.74 -6.48
N PRO A 73 13.82 -0.32 -5.21
CA PRO A 73 12.63 0.29 -4.66
C PRO A 73 12.39 1.67 -5.27
N LEU A 74 11.16 1.90 -5.72
CA LEU A 74 10.67 3.21 -6.15
C LEU A 74 9.67 3.72 -5.11
N GLY A 75 10.04 4.80 -4.44
CA GLY A 75 9.17 5.48 -3.49
C GLY A 75 8.21 6.45 -4.17
N LYS A 76 7.60 7.33 -3.35
CA LYS A 76 6.82 8.45 -3.85
C LYS A 76 7.76 9.45 -4.55
N PRO A 77 7.43 9.94 -5.76
CA PRO A 77 8.31 10.86 -6.48
C PRO A 77 8.40 12.22 -5.78
N GLY A 78 7.31 12.72 -5.21
CA GLY A 78 7.25 14.00 -4.53
C GLY A 78 7.35 15.23 -5.44
N SER A 79 7.85 15.09 -6.68
CA SER A 79 7.91 16.15 -7.69
C SER A 79 7.55 15.63 -9.08
N HIS A 80 7.24 16.55 -9.99
CA HIS A 80 6.93 16.25 -11.39
C HIS A 80 8.13 15.60 -12.11
N GLU A 81 9.32 16.17 -11.96
CA GLU A 81 10.54 15.72 -12.63
C GLU A 81 10.89 14.28 -12.22
N ARG A 82 10.80 13.98 -10.93
CA ARG A 82 11.01 12.61 -10.43
C ARG A 82 9.95 11.64 -10.91
N ALA A 83 8.69 12.09 -11.05
CA ALA A 83 7.62 11.27 -11.61
C ALA A 83 7.86 10.96 -13.09
N VAL A 84 8.32 11.94 -13.89
CA VAL A 84 8.74 11.72 -15.29
C VAL A 84 9.86 10.69 -15.35
N GLU A 85 10.90 10.82 -14.52
CA GLU A 85 12.01 9.86 -14.46
C GLU A 85 11.51 8.44 -14.11
N GLN A 86 10.66 8.30 -13.08
CA GLN A 86 10.12 7.01 -12.68
C GLN A 86 9.31 6.36 -13.81
N LEU A 87 8.35 7.08 -14.42
CA LEU A 87 7.52 6.52 -15.49
C LEU A 87 8.32 6.19 -16.74
N SER A 88 9.34 6.99 -17.08
CA SER A 88 10.26 6.68 -18.19
C SER A 88 11.03 5.38 -17.95
N ARG A 89 11.48 5.13 -16.71
CA ARG A 89 12.15 3.87 -16.34
C ARG A 89 11.20 2.67 -16.33
N MET A 90 9.94 2.88 -16.00
CA MET A 90 8.92 1.82 -15.95
C MET A 90 8.29 1.51 -17.31
N SER A 91 8.43 2.40 -18.30
CA SER A 91 7.92 2.21 -19.66
C SER A 91 8.36 0.86 -20.23
N GLY A 92 7.41 0.06 -20.73
CA GLY A 92 7.66 -1.29 -21.26
C GLY A 92 8.11 -2.33 -20.22
N GLN A 93 8.21 -1.99 -18.94
CA GLN A 93 8.70 -2.90 -17.89
C GLN A 93 7.56 -3.53 -17.09
N THR A 94 7.89 -4.60 -16.37
CA THR A 94 7.04 -5.14 -15.31
C THR A 94 7.54 -4.62 -13.97
N VAL A 95 6.67 -3.96 -13.24
CA VAL A 95 6.92 -3.48 -11.87
C VAL A 95 6.14 -4.36 -10.89
N VAL A 96 6.75 -4.76 -9.78
CA VAL A 96 6.07 -5.50 -8.72
C VAL A 96 5.74 -4.54 -7.57
N PHE A 97 4.47 -4.31 -7.30
CA PHE A 97 4.05 -3.55 -6.13
C PHE A 97 3.97 -4.49 -4.93
N GLN A 98 4.93 -4.35 -4.02
CA GLN A 98 5.02 -5.11 -2.76
C GLN A 98 4.16 -4.41 -1.73
N THR A 99 2.95 -4.93 -1.47
CA THR A 99 2.01 -4.31 -0.52
C THR A 99 1.86 -5.19 0.70
N ALA A 100 2.42 -4.75 1.82
CA ALA A 100 2.36 -5.45 3.09
C ALA A 100 1.24 -4.91 3.99
N VAL A 101 0.66 -5.79 4.78
CA VAL A 101 -0.28 -5.48 5.86
C VAL A 101 0.13 -6.24 7.11
N ALA A 102 0.06 -5.56 8.26
CA ALA A 102 0.20 -6.15 9.58
C ALA A 102 -1.02 -5.82 10.43
N VAL A 103 -1.48 -6.79 11.22
CA VAL A 103 -2.55 -6.62 12.21
C VAL A 103 -2.03 -7.03 13.56
N VAL A 104 -2.13 -6.14 14.54
CA VAL A 104 -1.58 -6.29 15.89
C VAL A 104 -2.62 -5.91 16.92
N CYS A 105 -2.70 -6.68 18.03
CA CYS A 105 -3.40 -6.31 19.26
C CYS A 105 -2.51 -6.71 20.44
N LEU A 106 -1.95 -5.72 21.15
CA LEU A 106 -0.97 -5.99 22.21
C LEU A 106 -1.60 -6.66 23.43
N GLU A 107 -2.84 -6.32 23.78
CA GLU A 107 -3.54 -6.90 24.93
C GLU A 107 -3.72 -8.42 24.77
N THR A 108 -4.01 -8.90 23.56
CA THR A 108 -4.19 -10.33 23.28
C THR A 108 -2.92 -11.04 22.83
N GLY A 109 -1.82 -10.31 22.61
CA GLY A 109 -0.60 -10.82 21.99
C GLY A 109 -0.77 -11.22 20.52
N PHE A 110 -1.83 -10.75 19.86
CA PHE A 110 -2.07 -11.06 18.44
C PHE A 110 -1.14 -10.24 17.55
N GLU A 111 -0.41 -10.92 16.68
CA GLU A 111 0.41 -10.33 15.64
C GLU A 111 0.41 -11.22 14.40
N GLN A 112 0.00 -10.66 13.27
CA GLN A 112 0.13 -11.29 11.96
C GLN A 112 0.56 -10.27 10.92
N ALA A 113 1.37 -10.71 9.96
CA ALA A 113 1.77 -9.92 8.79
C ALA A 113 1.62 -10.75 7.51
N SER A 114 1.37 -10.08 6.40
CA SER A 114 1.25 -10.71 5.07
C SER A 114 1.65 -9.73 3.98
N LEU A 115 2.23 -10.27 2.92
CA LEU A 115 2.64 -9.53 1.72
C LEU A 115 1.76 -9.94 0.54
N ALA A 116 1.24 -8.94 -0.20
CA ALA A 116 0.62 -9.10 -1.50
C ALA A 116 1.54 -8.53 -2.58
N ALA A 117 1.97 -9.36 -3.51
CA ALA A 117 2.74 -8.92 -4.67
C ALA A 117 1.79 -8.73 -5.85
N VAL A 118 1.75 -7.52 -6.40
CA VAL A 118 0.97 -7.18 -7.60
C VAL A 118 1.91 -6.92 -8.75
N ARG A 119 1.84 -7.74 -9.79
CA ARG A 119 2.66 -7.58 -10.99
C ARG A 119 1.93 -6.68 -11.98
N VAL A 120 2.54 -5.56 -12.34
CA VAL A 120 1.96 -4.57 -13.24
C VAL A 120 2.87 -4.43 -14.45
N LYS A 121 2.37 -4.79 -15.63
CA LYS A 121 3.05 -4.55 -16.90
C LYS A 121 2.66 -3.18 -17.43
N PHE A 122 3.63 -2.31 -17.60
CA PHE A 122 3.45 -1.02 -18.25
C PHE A 122 3.53 -1.16 -19.77
N ARG A 123 2.74 -0.38 -20.49
CA ARG A 123 2.88 -0.21 -21.94
C ARG A 123 4.20 0.50 -22.25
N ASP A 124 4.62 0.46 -23.50
CA ASP A 124 5.60 1.43 -23.99
C ASP A 124 4.94 2.83 -23.98
N LEU A 125 5.55 3.76 -23.27
CA LEU A 125 5.01 5.11 -23.03
C LEU A 125 5.91 6.12 -23.76
N SER A 126 5.28 7.00 -24.54
CA SER A 126 5.98 8.16 -25.09
C SER A 126 6.17 9.26 -24.03
N ALA A 127 7.11 10.18 -24.27
CA ALA A 127 7.30 11.32 -23.41
C ALA A 127 6.03 12.19 -23.27
N ASP A 128 5.29 12.36 -24.35
CA ASP A 128 4.04 13.13 -24.37
C ASP A 128 2.94 12.45 -23.55
N GLU A 129 2.82 11.11 -23.60
CA GLU A 129 1.87 10.35 -22.78
C GLU A 129 2.19 10.50 -21.28
N ILE A 130 3.45 10.40 -20.91
CA ILE A 130 3.91 10.59 -19.53
C ILE A 130 3.57 12.00 -19.05
N GLU A 131 3.93 13.02 -19.83
CA GLU A 131 3.68 14.42 -19.49
C GLU A 131 2.18 14.73 -19.33
N ASN A 132 1.36 14.28 -20.30
CA ASN A 132 -0.08 14.48 -20.28
C ASN A 132 -0.74 13.79 -19.08
N TYR A 133 -0.33 12.56 -18.77
CA TYR A 133 -0.79 11.83 -17.59
C TYR A 133 -0.45 12.58 -16.30
N LEU A 134 0.81 12.98 -16.14
CA LEU A 134 1.28 13.63 -14.91
C LEU A 134 0.61 14.99 -14.68
N ARG A 135 0.33 15.73 -15.74
CA ARG A 135 -0.43 17.01 -15.64
C ARG A 135 -1.88 16.80 -15.23
N ALA A 136 -2.51 15.74 -15.74
CA ALA A 136 -3.91 15.44 -15.45
C ALA A 136 -4.12 14.84 -14.05
N GLU A 137 -3.29 13.87 -13.62
CA GLU A 137 -3.51 13.08 -12.41
C GLU A 137 -2.72 13.59 -11.19
N GLN A 138 -1.53 14.19 -11.40
CA GLN A 138 -0.62 14.69 -10.36
C GLN A 138 -0.34 13.66 -9.23
N PRO A 139 0.09 12.44 -9.55
CA PRO A 139 0.20 11.33 -8.60
C PRO A 139 1.50 11.35 -7.79
N TYR A 140 1.91 12.52 -7.31
CA TYR A 140 3.22 12.70 -6.68
C TYR A 140 3.32 12.10 -5.28
N ASP A 141 2.19 11.72 -4.70
CA ASP A 141 2.06 11.01 -3.42
C ASP A 141 1.89 9.48 -3.57
N CYS A 142 1.96 8.95 -4.80
CA CYS A 142 1.84 7.53 -5.10
C CYS A 142 3.20 6.88 -5.37
N ALA A 143 3.46 5.70 -4.80
CA ALA A 143 4.64 4.90 -5.12
C ALA A 143 4.65 4.52 -6.61
N GLY A 144 5.80 4.71 -7.28
CA GLY A 144 5.92 4.45 -8.72
C GLY A 144 5.14 5.42 -9.61
N SER A 145 4.68 6.56 -9.10
CA SER A 145 4.02 7.62 -9.89
C SER A 145 2.78 7.15 -10.67
N ALA A 146 2.21 6.00 -10.33
CA ALA A 146 1.05 5.43 -11.02
C ALA A 146 -0.16 5.32 -10.07
N LYS A 147 -1.32 5.77 -10.52
CA LYS A 147 -2.58 5.70 -9.78
C LYS A 147 -3.59 4.90 -10.59
N SER A 148 -3.63 3.60 -10.34
CA SER A 148 -4.42 2.63 -11.11
C SER A 148 -5.92 2.80 -10.98
N GLU A 149 -6.38 3.39 -9.89
CA GLU A 149 -7.79 3.74 -9.64
C GLU A 149 -8.23 5.05 -10.32
N GLY A 150 -7.31 5.73 -11.00
CA GLY A 150 -7.52 6.91 -11.80
C GLY A 150 -7.03 6.73 -13.25
N LEU A 151 -6.56 7.82 -13.84
CA LEU A 151 -6.07 7.82 -15.23
C LEU A 151 -4.85 6.92 -15.43
N GLY A 152 -4.11 6.58 -14.36
CA GLY A 152 -2.95 5.70 -14.43
C GLY A 152 -3.24 4.30 -14.97
N ILE A 153 -4.51 3.85 -14.97
CA ILE A 153 -4.89 2.59 -15.61
C ILE A 153 -4.57 2.58 -17.11
N ALA A 154 -4.58 3.74 -17.77
CA ALA A 154 -4.27 3.88 -19.19
C ALA A 154 -2.77 3.65 -19.53
N LEU A 155 -1.89 3.68 -18.53
CA LEU A 155 -0.46 3.41 -18.69
C LEU A 155 -0.14 1.91 -18.71
N LEU A 156 -1.11 1.06 -18.35
CA LEU A 156 -0.89 -0.34 -18.04
C LEU A 156 -1.31 -1.25 -19.21
N GLU A 157 -0.58 -2.33 -19.38
CA GLU A 157 -0.92 -3.43 -20.28
C GLU A 157 -1.67 -4.54 -19.53
N SER A 158 -1.21 -4.89 -18.32
CA SER A 158 -1.86 -5.91 -17.48
C SER A 158 -1.57 -5.73 -16.00
N ILE A 159 -2.46 -6.28 -15.16
CA ILE A 159 -2.31 -6.37 -13.71
C ILE A 159 -2.59 -7.82 -13.29
N GLU A 160 -1.65 -8.43 -12.55
CA GLU A 160 -1.79 -9.77 -11.98
C GLU A 160 -1.76 -9.67 -10.45
N SER A 161 -2.83 -10.09 -9.79
CA SER A 161 -2.95 -10.04 -8.32
C SER A 161 -3.97 -11.06 -7.82
N ASP A 162 -3.71 -11.64 -6.65
CA ASP A 162 -4.64 -12.45 -5.88
C ASP A 162 -5.40 -11.63 -4.78
N ASP A 163 -5.09 -10.32 -4.67
CA ASP A 163 -5.79 -9.37 -3.81
C ASP A 163 -5.95 -8.03 -4.58
N PRO A 164 -7.11 -7.81 -5.23
CA PRO A 164 -7.28 -6.73 -6.21
C PRO A 164 -7.14 -5.34 -5.64
N THR A 165 -7.25 -5.16 -4.33
CA THR A 165 -7.09 -3.86 -3.67
C THR A 165 -5.64 -3.56 -3.25
N ALA A 166 -4.77 -4.55 -3.36
CA ALA A 166 -3.36 -4.41 -2.95
C ALA A 166 -2.64 -3.32 -3.73
N LEU A 167 -2.90 -3.18 -5.04
CA LEU A 167 -2.29 -2.14 -5.87
C LEU A 167 -2.60 -0.71 -5.39
N VAL A 168 -3.80 -0.51 -4.85
CA VAL A 168 -4.23 0.79 -4.28
C VAL A 168 -3.56 1.08 -2.93
N GLY A 169 -3.02 0.04 -2.26
CA GLY A 169 -2.17 0.19 -1.08
C GLY A 169 -2.63 -0.51 0.20
N LEU A 170 -3.74 -1.29 0.15
CA LEU A 170 -4.18 -2.15 1.27
C LEU A 170 -4.81 -3.44 0.72
N PRO A 171 -4.21 -4.62 0.97
CA PRO A 171 -4.74 -5.90 0.49
C PRO A 171 -5.92 -6.34 1.36
N LEU A 172 -7.15 -5.99 0.95
CA LEU A 172 -8.35 -6.17 1.77
C LEU A 172 -8.71 -7.63 2.03
N ILE A 173 -8.45 -8.56 1.11
CA ILE A 173 -8.71 -9.99 1.35
C ILE A 173 -7.85 -10.47 2.51
N ARG A 174 -6.56 -10.16 2.51
CA ARG A 174 -5.63 -10.49 3.59
C ARG A 174 -6.02 -9.76 4.88
N THR A 175 -6.30 -8.46 4.78
CA THR A 175 -6.73 -7.63 5.91
C THR A 175 -7.95 -8.22 6.61
N CYS A 176 -9.00 -8.59 5.87
CA CYS A 176 -10.21 -9.20 6.42
C CYS A 176 -9.94 -10.54 7.13
N ARG A 177 -9.05 -11.39 6.57
CA ARG A 177 -8.66 -12.65 7.21
C ARG A 177 -7.99 -12.40 8.56
N MET A 178 -7.07 -11.44 8.62
CA MET A 178 -6.29 -11.13 9.82
C MET A 178 -7.15 -10.43 10.89
N ILE A 179 -8.03 -9.50 10.52
CA ILE A 179 -8.98 -8.86 11.44
C ILE A 179 -9.91 -9.91 12.07
N ARG A 180 -10.39 -10.86 11.26
CA ARG A 180 -11.22 -11.96 11.75
C ARG A 180 -10.43 -12.88 12.70
N ALA A 181 -9.17 -13.18 12.39
CA ALA A 181 -8.30 -13.96 13.28
C ALA A 181 -7.99 -13.23 14.60
N ALA A 182 -7.99 -11.89 14.58
CA ALA A 182 -7.88 -11.05 15.77
C ALA A 182 -9.21 -10.92 16.56
N GLY A 183 -10.26 -11.67 16.19
CA GLY A 183 -11.53 -11.73 16.91
C GLY A 183 -12.59 -10.72 16.47
N VAL A 184 -12.36 -9.94 15.41
CA VAL A 184 -13.36 -8.99 14.90
C VAL A 184 -14.11 -9.58 13.71
N ASN A 185 -15.38 -9.91 13.88
CA ASN A 185 -16.21 -10.46 12.82
C ASN A 185 -16.83 -9.35 11.96
N LEU A 186 -16.38 -9.25 10.70
CA LEU A 186 -16.81 -8.21 9.77
C LEU A 186 -18.24 -8.42 9.21
N LEU A 187 -18.79 -9.63 9.32
CA LEU A 187 -20.07 -10.01 8.73
C LEU A 187 -21.16 -10.30 9.79
N GLU A 188 -20.85 -10.12 11.05
CA GLU A 188 -21.88 -10.13 12.10
C GLU A 188 -22.72 -8.86 12.02
N ARG A 189 -24.04 -9.03 12.04
CA ARG A 189 -24.94 -7.88 12.21
C ARG A 189 -24.74 -7.31 13.61
N SER A 190 -24.34 -6.04 13.70
CA SER A 190 -24.51 -5.34 14.97
C SER A 190 -25.97 -5.48 15.38
N PRO A 191 -26.26 -5.88 16.63
CA PRO A 191 -27.64 -5.79 17.13
C PRO A 191 -28.12 -4.34 16.95
N ALA A 192 -29.30 -4.21 16.37
CA ALA A 192 -29.97 -2.93 16.12
C ALA A 192 -30.31 -2.23 17.42
#